data_219243cd943f48252d31602983519e56
#
_entry.id   219243cd943f48252d31602983519e56
#
_cell.length_a   1.000
_cell.length_b   1.000
_cell.length_c   1.000
_cell.angle_alpha   90.00
_cell.angle_beta   90.00
_cell.angle_gamma   90.00
#
_symmetry.space_group_name_H-M   'P 1'
#
loop_
_entity.id
_entity.type
_entity.pdbx_description
1 polymer ?
#
loop_
_entity_poly.entity_id
_entity_poly.type
_entity_poly.pdbx_seq_one_letter_code
_entity_poly.pdbx_strand_id
1 'polypeptide(L)'
;MPRRYDSADAKRRILTACVRFFLEKGYTRTTVAEIVKEADVSISTFQNVFRTKDGVLVELVKFMFGSQFDMAGQIAGQKLPPVYVYAVETSIQLTLTELNENLRDIYLEAYSHTEASEYIYQHTSSELYRIFGPYLPSYTESDFYELEIGSAGIMRGYMSRPCDKYFTLEKKLARFLSMSLNAYAVPAAEQKQVLDFIARLDIRAIAVQVMQELFKALAMRFSFPLPDSVKA
;
A
#
# COMPACT_ATOMS: atom_id res chain seq x y z
N MET A 1 9.37 -17.95 39.48
CA MET A 1 8.02 -17.66 38.97
C MET A 1 8.12 -17.45 37.47
N PRO A 2 7.38 -18.14 36.61
CA PRO A 2 7.40 -17.83 35.18
C PRO A 2 6.82 -16.42 35.01
N ARG A 3 7.57 -15.52 34.38
CA ARG A 3 7.06 -14.22 33.94
C ARG A 3 5.81 -14.47 33.10
N ARG A 4 4.66 -14.03 33.57
CA ARG A 4 3.46 -13.89 32.76
C ARG A 4 3.85 -12.92 31.64
N TYR A 5 4.22 -13.44 30.46
CA TYR A 5 4.46 -12.61 29.30
C TYR A 5 3.16 -11.84 29.05
N ASP A 6 3.23 -10.53 29.21
CA ASP A 6 2.14 -9.68 28.79
C ASP A 6 1.97 -9.86 27.29
N SER A 7 0.84 -10.42 26.87
CA SER A 7 0.51 -10.70 25.49
C SER A 7 0.62 -9.44 24.62
N ALA A 8 0.34 -8.28 25.19
CA ALA A 8 0.45 -6.98 24.54
C ALA A 8 1.93 -6.59 24.28
N ASP A 9 2.83 -6.84 25.26
CA ASP A 9 4.26 -6.57 25.06
C ASP A 9 4.88 -7.52 24.04
N ALA A 10 4.52 -8.80 24.07
CA ALA A 10 4.97 -9.77 23.07
C ALA A 10 4.47 -9.36 21.66
N LYS A 11 3.19 -8.97 21.51
CA LYS A 11 2.63 -8.47 20.25
C LYS A 11 3.42 -7.28 19.74
N ARG A 12 3.71 -6.30 20.59
CA ARG A 12 4.48 -5.10 20.24
C ARG A 12 5.88 -5.45 19.73
N ARG A 13 6.64 -6.30 20.45
CA ARG A 13 8.01 -6.71 20.08
C ARG A 13 8.03 -7.48 18.76
N ILE A 14 7.07 -8.38 18.54
CA ILE A 14 6.92 -9.11 17.28
C ILE A 14 6.64 -8.13 16.12
N LEU A 15 5.70 -7.18 16.28
CA LEU A 15 5.39 -6.18 15.26
C LEU A 15 6.62 -5.31 14.94
N THR A 16 7.34 -4.85 15.95
CA THR A 16 8.59 -4.07 15.79
C THR A 16 9.61 -4.82 14.93
N ALA A 17 9.90 -6.08 15.28
CA ALA A 17 10.86 -6.91 14.55
C ALA A 17 10.41 -7.19 13.12
N CYS A 18 9.14 -7.56 12.93
CA CYS A 18 8.57 -7.88 11.62
C CYS A 18 8.60 -6.68 10.67
N VAL A 19 8.04 -5.54 11.10
CA VAL A 19 7.93 -4.37 10.22
C VAL A 19 9.32 -3.86 9.83
N ARG A 20 10.26 -3.83 10.77
CA ARG A 20 11.65 -3.50 10.47
C ARG A 20 12.24 -4.44 9.41
N PHE A 21 12.14 -5.76 9.59
CA PHE A 21 12.67 -6.72 8.63
C PHE A 21 11.97 -6.66 7.28
N PHE A 22 10.66 -6.41 7.23
CA PHE A 22 9.95 -6.24 5.97
C PHE A 22 10.48 -5.03 5.19
N LEU A 23 10.81 -3.93 5.86
CA LEU A 23 11.38 -2.74 5.22
C LEU A 23 12.84 -2.93 4.82
N GLU A 24 13.64 -3.64 5.63
CA GLU A 24 15.08 -3.85 5.39
C GLU A 24 15.36 -4.88 4.28
N LYS A 25 14.59 -5.96 4.20
CA LYS A 25 14.86 -7.10 3.31
C LYS A 25 13.64 -7.69 2.59
N GLY A 26 12.46 -7.11 2.76
CA GLY A 26 11.22 -7.58 2.17
C GLY A 26 10.49 -8.64 3.00
N TYR A 27 9.21 -8.81 2.66
CA TYR A 27 8.34 -9.80 3.30
C TYR A 27 8.81 -11.24 3.02
N THR A 28 9.04 -11.58 1.76
CA THR A 28 9.39 -12.94 1.32
C THR A 28 10.67 -13.45 1.97
N ARG A 29 11.69 -12.60 2.11
CA ARG A 29 12.99 -12.95 2.70
C ARG A 29 13.00 -12.95 4.23
N THR A 30 11.93 -12.52 4.88
CA THR A 30 11.80 -12.49 6.34
C THR A 30 11.23 -13.81 6.86
N THR A 31 11.92 -14.47 7.77
CA THR A 31 11.50 -15.75 8.35
C THR A 31 10.96 -15.61 9.78
N VAL A 32 10.04 -16.50 10.17
CA VAL A 32 9.53 -16.54 11.55
C VAL A 32 10.65 -16.80 12.57
N ALA A 33 11.65 -17.59 12.21
CA ALA A 33 12.79 -17.88 13.08
C ALA A 33 13.59 -16.60 13.43
N GLU A 34 13.82 -15.72 12.46
CA GLU A 34 14.49 -14.44 12.68
C GLU A 34 13.61 -13.49 13.53
N ILE A 35 12.31 -13.47 13.24
CA ILE A 35 11.35 -12.61 13.96
C ILE A 35 11.33 -13.00 15.46
N VAL A 36 11.17 -14.27 15.79
CA VAL A 36 11.08 -14.71 17.19
C VAL A 36 12.39 -14.52 17.94
N LYS A 37 13.54 -14.69 17.25
CA LYS A 37 14.85 -14.42 17.81
C LYS A 37 15.03 -12.92 18.14
N GLU A 38 14.68 -12.05 17.22
CA GLU A 38 14.80 -10.59 17.38
C GLU A 38 13.82 -10.06 18.42
N ALA A 39 12.58 -10.56 18.41
CA ALA A 39 11.56 -10.17 19.38
C ALA A 39 11.76 -10.77 20.77
N ASP A 40 12.75 -11.66 20.96
CA ASP A 40 12.99 -12.41 22.21
C ASP A 40 11.70 -13.08 22.72
N VAL A 41 11.05 -13.85 21.84
CA VAL A 41 9.86 -14.66 22.15
C VAL A 41 10.03 -16.09 21.66
N SER A 42 9.21 -17.02 22.20
CA SER A 42 9.15 -18.38 21.68
C SER A 42 8.32 -18.46 20.39
N ILE A 43 8.55 -19.50 19.58
CA ILE A 43 7.72 -19.81 18.41
C ILE A 43 6.25 -19.98 18.82
N SER A 44 5.98 -20.65 19.95
CA SER A 44 4.62 -20.82 20.45
C SER A 44 3.96 -19.49 20.83
N THR A 45 4.72 -18.55 21.39
CA THR A 45 4.22 -17.19 21.67
C THR A 45 3.85 -16.46 20.38
N PHE A 46 4.71 -16.55 19.35
CA PHE A 46 4.42 -15.97 18.04
C PHE A 46 3.14 -16.56 17.43
N GLN A 47 3.02 -17.88 17.42
CA GLN A 47 1.84 -18.58 16.88
C GLN A 47 0.55 -18.27 17.64
N ASN A 48 0.63 -18.09 18.95
CA ASN A 48 -0.53 -17.69 19.76
C ASN A 48 -0.99 -16.24 19.47
N VAL A 49 -0.09 -15.35 19.08
CA VAL A 49 -0.41 -13.92 18.83
C VAL A 49 -0.82 -13.70 17.38
N PHE A 50 -0.11 -14.26 16.40
CA PHE A 50 -0.28 -13.97 14.97
C PHE A 50 -0.56 -15.19 14.09
N ARG A 51 -0.52 -16.41 14.63
CA ARG A 51 -0.62 -17.69 13.91
C ARG A 51 0.47 -17.84 12.83
N THR A 52 0.54 -16.91 11.89
CA THR A 52 1.48 -16.88 10.76
C THR A 52 2.09 -15.48 10.59
N LYS A 53 3.09 -15.36 9.74
CA LYS A 53 3.69 -14.09 9.33
C LYS A 53 2.67 -13.17 8.64
N ASP A 54 1.67 -13.76 7.99
CA ASP A 54 0.61 -13.04 7.28
C ASP A 54 -0.29 -12.23 8.21
N GLY A 55 -0.54 -12.72 9.42
CA GLY A 55 -1.26 -11.96 10.44
C GLY A 55 -0.54 -10.65 10.83
N VAL A 56 0.80 -10.63 10.75
CA VAL A 56 1.56 -9.38 10.92
C VAL A 56 1.43 -8.48 9.69
N LEU A 57 1.41 -9.07 8.48
CA LEU A 57 1.19 -8.32 7.24
C LEU A 57 -0.15 -7.56 7.27
N VAL A 58 -1.22 -8.19 7.75
CA VAL A 58 -2.54 -7.54 7.91
C VAL A 58 -2.47 -6.30 8.81
N GLU A 59 -1.76 -6.37 9.93
CA GLU A 59 -1.57 -5.20 10.83
C GLU A 59 -0.80 -4.06 10.13
N LEU A 60 0.21 -4.40 9.33
CA LEU A 60 0.96 -3.44 8.53
C LEU A 60 0.09 -2.79 7.44
N VAL A 61 -0.68 -3.60 6.72
CA VAL A 61 -1.62 -3.14 5.67
C VAL A 61 -2.66 -2.19 6.25
N LYS A 62 -3.27 -2.52 7.38
CA LYS A 62 -4.22 -1.63 8.09
C LYS A 62 -3.61 -0.26 8.40
N PHE A 63 -2.34 -0.22 8.78
CA PHE A 63 -1.65 1.04 9.02
C PHE A 63 -1.35 1.79 7.73
N MET A 64 -0.84 1.11 6.70
CA MET A 64 -0.44 1.75 5.44
C MET A 64 -1.63 2.30 4.66
N PHE A 65 -2.74 1.56 4.60
CA PHE A 65 -3.92 1.94 3.81
C PHE A 65 -4.89 2.88 4.55
N GLY A 66 -4.81 2.96 5.88
CA GLY A 66 -5.75 3.74 6.69
C GLY A 66 -5.70 5.26 6.49
N SER A 67 -4.66 5.81 5.83
CA SER A 67 -4.48 7.25 5.65
C SER A 67 -3.95 7.66 4.27
N GLN A 68 -3.92 6.74 3.30
CA GLN A 68 -3.20 6.99 2.05
C GLN A 68 -3.88 8.02 1.14
N PHE A 69 -5.22 8.04 1.06
CA PHE A 69 -5.96 9.06 0.30
C PHE A 69 -5.83 10.46 0.93
N ASP A 70 -5.86 10.55 2.25
CA ASP A 70 -5.65 11.81 2.97
C ASP A 70 -4.25 12.36 2.71
N MET A 71 -3.24 11.50 2.74
CA MET A 71 -1.85 11.87 2.48
C MET A 71 -1.65 12.34 1.03
N ALA A 72 -2.22 11.65 0.06
CA ALA A 72 -2.17 12.04 -1.36
C ALA A 72 -2.84 13.42 -1.58
N GLY A 73 -3.98 13.66 -0.94
CA GLY A 73 -4.68 14.94 -1.00
C GLY A 73 -3.89 16.09 -0.38
N GLN A 74 -3.22 15.87 0.75
CA GLN A 74 -2.38 16.88 1.41
C GLN A 74 -1.14 17.25 0.59
N ILE A 75 -0.47 16.26 0.00
CA ILE A 75 0.76 16.47 -0.79
C ILE A 75 0.46 17.19 -2.10
N ALA A 76 -0.69 16.94 -2.71
CA ALA A 76 -1.11 17.64 -3.92
C ALA A 76 -1.37 19.14 -3.70
N GLY A 77 -1.42 19.63 -2.45
CA GLY A 77 -1.41 21.04 -2.06
C GLY A 77 -2.59 21.89 -2.56
N GLN A 78 -3.61 21.26 -3.16
CA GLN A 78 -4.80 21.90 -3.73
C GLN A 78 -6.05 21.05 -3.44
N LYS A 79 -7.22 21.66 -3.42
CA LYS A 79 -8.49 20.94 -3.47
C LYS A 79 -8.67 20.37 -4.88
N LEU A 80 -8.04 19.23 -5.14
CA LEU A 80 -8.20 18.52 -6.41
C LEU A 80 -9.59 17.86 -6.48
N PRO A 81 -10.18 17.78 -7.68
CA PRO A 81 -11.35 16.92 -7.90
C PRO A 81 -11.06 15.47 -7.49
N PRO A 82 -12.05 14.70 -6.96
CA PRO A 82 -11.82 13.36 -6.42
C PRO A 82 -11.10 12.39 -7.37
N VAL A 83 -11.41 12.44 -8.68
CA VAL A 83 -10.75 11.59 -9.69
C VAL A 83 -9.25 11.89 -9.83
N TYR A 84 -8.86 13.16 -9.64
CA TYR A 84 -7.44 13.55 -9.66
C TYR A 84 -6.71 13.07 -8.40
N VAL A 85 -7.37 13.08 -7.24
CA VAL A 85 -6.81 12.51 -5.99
C VAL A 85 -6.55 11.03 -6.18
N TYR A 86 -7.51 10.27 -6.73
CA TYR A 86 -7.33 8.87 -7.08
C TYR A 86 -6.13 8.66 -8.01
N ALA A 87 -6.03 9.46 -9.07
CA ALA A 87 -4.93 9.32 -10.04
C ALA A 87 -3.56 9.63 -9.42
N VAL A 88 -3.46 10.63 -8.55
CA VAL A 88 -2.22 10.95 -7.81
C VAL A 88 -1.87 9.80 -6.86
N GLU A 89 -2.82 9.35 -6.05
CA GLU A 89 -2.62 8.30 -5.06
C GLU A 89 -2.14 6.99 -5.71
N THR A 90 -2.86 6.51 -6.72
CA THR A 90 -2.48 5.28 -7.43
C THR A 90 -1.16 5.39 -8.18
N SER A 91 -0.84 6.57 -8.72
CA SER A 91 0.46 6.85 -9.33
C SER A 91 1.59 6.82 -8.30
N ILE A 92 1.37 7.34 -7.09
CA ILE A 92 2.32 7.25 -5.97
C ILE A 92 2.55 5.78 -5.61
N GLN A 93 1.51 4.98 -5.40
CA GLN A 93 1.65 3.56 -5.07
C GLN A 93 2.50 2.79 -6.09
N LEU A 94 2.19 2.94 -7.39
CA LEU A 94 2.98 2.31 -8.45
C LEU A 94 4.43 2.78 -8.46
N THR A 95 4.67 4.06 -8.19
CA THR A 95 6.02 4.63 -8.15
C THR A 95 6.80 4.15 -6.93
N LEU A 96 6.18 4.03 -5.76
CA LEU A 96 6.80 3.46 -4.56
C LEU A 96 7.35 2.05 -4.80
N THR A 97 6.60 1.23 -5.55
CA THR A 97 7.04 -0.14 -5.91
C THR A 97 8.19 -0.15 -6.93
N GLU A 98 8.41 0.94 -7.67
CA GLU A 98 9.60 1.10 -8.52
C GLU A 98 10.82 1.61 -7.75
N LEU A 99 10.60 2.47 -6.77
CA LEU A 99 11.68 3.06 -5.96
C LEU A 99 12.26 2.08 -4.94
N ASN A 100 11.46 1.13 -4.45
CA ASN A 100 11.89 0.24 -3.38
C ASN A 100 11.35 -1.18 -3.58
N GLU A 101 12.26 -2.16 -3.79
CA GLU A 101 11.90 -3.56 -4.01
C GLU A 101 11.24 -4.24 -2.80
N ASN A 102 11.60 -3.83 -1.57
CA ASN A 102 11.01 -4.37 -0.37
C ASN A 102 9.56 -3.89 -0.18
N LEU A 103 9.29 -2.61 -0.53
CA LEU A 103 7.91 -2.11 -0.60
C LEU A 103 7.13 -2.84 -1.70
N ARG A 104 7.72 -3.07 -2.87
CA ARG A 104 7.08 -3.90 -3.92
C ARG A 104 6.68 -5.26 -3.39
N ASP A 105 7.58 -5.96 -2.71
CA ASP A 105 7.33 -7.28 -2.13
C ASP A 105 6.18 -7.22 -1.11
N ILE A 106 6.17 -6.24 -0.21
CA ILE A 106 5.09 -6.03 0.76
C ILE A 106 3.74 -5.78 0.07
N TYR A 107 3.69 -4.89 -0.94
CA TYR A 107 2.45 -4.62 -1.68
C TYR A 107 1.94 -5.85 -2.44
N LEU A 108 2.82 -6.59 -3.11
CA LEU A 108 2.43 -7.79 -3.86
C LEU A 108 1.85 -8.86 -2.93
N GLU A 109 2.45 -9.05 -1.77
CA GLU A 109 1.93 -9.98 -0.76
C GLU A 109 0.61 -9.49 -0.16
N ALA A 110 0.47 -8.18 0.11
CA ALA A 110 -0.77 -7.58 0.60
C ALA A 110 -1.96 -7.82 -0.35
N TYR A 111 -1.75 -7.65 -1.65
CA TYR A 111 -2.77 -7.91 -2.68
C TYR A 111 -2.96 -9.40 -3.02
N SER A 112 -2.09 -10.29 -2.54
CA SER A 112 -2.17 -11.73 -2.81
C SER A 112 -2.73 -12.53 -1.64
N HIS A 113 -2.61 -12.00 -0.43
CA HIS A 113 -3.00 -12.68 0.79
C HIS A 113 -4.47 -12.43 1.09
N THR A 114 -5.27 -13.49 1.26
CA THR A 114 -6.75 -13.40 1.36
C THR A 114 -7.23 -12.39 2.41
N GLU A 115 -6.68 -12.41 3.63
CA GLU A 115 -7.15 -11.52 4.71
C GLU A 115 -6.71 -10.07 4.47
N ALA A 116 -5.49 -9.86 3.95
CA ALA A 116 -4.98 -8.53 3.64
C ALA A 116 -5.69 -7.90 2.44
N SER A 117 -5.88 -8.66 1.35
CA SER A 117 -6.58 -8.18 0.17
C SER A 117 -8.05 -7.89 0.45
N GLU A 118 -8.72 -8.73 1.26
CA GLU A 118 -10.10 -8.49 1.68
C GLU A 118 -10.22 -7.18 2.47
N TYR A 119 -9.29 -6.91 3.39
CA TYR A 119 -9.25 -5.62 4.09
C TYR A 119 -9.10 -4.45 3.13
N ILE A 120 -8.20 -4.57 2.12
CA ILE A 120 -8.01 -3.54 1.09
C ILE A 120 -9.31 -3.32 0.33
N TYR A 121 -9.95 -4.37 -0.19
CA TYR A 121 -11.18 -4.26 -0.97
C TYR A 121 -12.30 -3.57 -0.19
N GLN A 122 -12.54 -3.98 1.05
CA GLN A 122 -13.58 -3.39 1.90
C GLN A 122 -13.29 -1.92 2.24
N HIS A 123 -12.03 -1.60 2.53
CA HIS A 123 -11.67 -0.24 2.91
C HIS A 123 -11.67 0.72 1.71
N THR A 124 -11.24 0.25 0.55
CA THR A 124 -11.12 1.07 -0.67
C THR A 124 -12.45 1.26 -1.38
N SER A 125 -13.36 0.26 -1.34
CA SER A 125 -14.64 0.30 -2.06
C SER A 125 -15.50 1.52 -1.71
N SER A 126 -15.58 1.89 -0.43
CA SER A 126 -16.33 3.08 0.02
C SER A 126 -15.75 4.38 -0.55
N GLU A 127 -14.42 4.51 -0.61
CA GLU A 127 -13.75 5.66 -1.21
C GLU A 127 -13.97 5.70 -2.72
N LEU A 128 -13.90 4.56 -3.39
CA LEU A 128 -14.17 4.45 -4.83
C LEU A 128 -15.63 4.81 -5.15
N TYR A 129 -16.58 4.36 -4.33
CA TYR A 129 -17.98 4.77 -4.47
C TYR A 129 -18.13 6.29 -4.33
N ARG A 130 -17.46 6.91 -3.35
CA ARG A 130 -17.47 8.37 -3.17
C ARG A 130 -16.87 9.12 -4.37
N ILE A 131 -15.79 8.58 -4.97
CA ILE A 131 -15.08 9.19 -6.09
C ILE A 131 -15.82 8.99 -7.40
N PHE A 132 -16.26 7.77 -7.71
CA PHE A 132 -16.75 7.37 -9.02
C PHE A 132 -18.26 7.11 -9.09
N GLY A 133 -18.96 7.12 -7.97
CA GLY A 133 -20.42 6.99 -7.95
C GLY A 133 -21.16 7.96 -8.89
N PRO A 134 -20.73 9.23 -9.03
CA PRO A 134 -21.32 10.15 -10.02
C PRO A 134 -21.26 9.68 -11.48
N TYR A 135 -20.28 8.83 -11.85
CA TYR A 135 -20.16 8.26 -13.21
C TYR A 135 -20.95 6.97 -13.39
N LEU A 136 -21.30 6.29 -12.30
CA LEU A 136 -22.02 5.02 -12.27
C LEU A 136 -23.26 5.13 -11.36
N PRO A 137 -24.24 6.00 -11.68
CA PRO A 137 -25.32 6.35 -10.75
C PRO A 137 -26.30 5.20 -10.42
N SER A 138 -26.27 4.11 -11.17
CA SER A 138 -27.05 2.89 -10.88
C SER A 138 -26.31 1.90 -9.98
N TYR A 139 -25.01 2.14 -9.68
CA TYR A 139 -24.18 1.25 -8.87
C TYR A 139 -24.30 1.60 -7.39
N THR A 140 -24.29 0.55 -6.56
CA THR A 140 -24.23 0.64 -5.10
C THR A 140 -22.81 0.49 -4.60
N GLU A 141 -22.59 0.67 -3.31
CA GLU A 141 -21.28 0.42 -2.68
C GLU A 141 -20.83 -1.05 -2.84
N SER A 142 -21.79 -2.00 -2.88
CA SER A 142 -21.48 -3.41 -3.15
C SER A 142 -20.95 -3.63 -4.57
N ASP A 143 -21.47 -2.91 -5.57
CA ASP A 143 -20.96 -3.00 -6.94
C ASP A 143 -19.54 -2.43 -7.03
N PHE A 144 -19.21 -1.41 -6.21
CA PHE A 144 -17.85 -0.87 -6.13
C PHE A 144 -16.88 -1.81 -5.44
N TYR A 145 -17.34 -2.64 -4.49
CA TYR A 145 -16.51 -3.72 -3.96
C TYR A 145 -16.15 -4.73 -5.07
N GLU A 146 -17.09 -5.12 -5.90
CA GLU A 146 -16.83 -6.04 -7.03
C GLU A 146 -15.88 -5.42 -8.07
N LEU A 147 -16.04 -4.12 -8.39
CA LEU A 147 -15.13 -3.39 -9.27
C LEU A 147 -13.72 -3.30 -8.68
N GLU A 148 -13.60 -3.13 -7.35
CA GLU A 148 -12.30 -3.05 -6.67
C GLU A 148 -11.52 -4.36 -6.75
N ILE A 149 -12.16 -5.51 -6.69
CA ILE A 149 -11.47 -6.80 -6.92
C ILE A 149 -10.75 -6.78 -8.27
N GLY A 150 -11.39 -6.26 -9.31
CA GLY A 150 -10.81 -6.13 -10.65
C GLY A 150 -9.71 -5.07 -10.72
N SER A 151 -9.95 -3.88 -10.18
CA SER A 151 -8.99 -2.77 -10.22
C SER A 151 -7.74 -3.04 -9.38
N ALA A 152 -7.88 -3.66 -8.22
CA ALA A 152 -6.78 -4.16 -7.40
C ALA A 152 -5.96 -5.24 -8.15
N GLY A 153 -6.63 -6.10 -8.92
CA GLY A 153 -5.96 -7.06 -9.80
C GLY A 153 -5.10 -6.37 -10.88
N ILE A 154 -5.61 -5.31 -11.49
CA ILE A 154 -4.86 -4.46 -12.44
C ILE A 154 -3.66 -3.81 -11.72
N MET A 155 -3.86 -3.20 -10.56
CA MET A 155 -2.82 -2.57 -9.75
C MET A 155 -1.71 -3.57 -9.43
N ARG A 156 -2.06 -4.74 -8.87
CA ARG A 156 -1.11 -5.81 -8.57
C ARG A 156 -0.33 -6.27 -9.81
N GLY A 157 -1.02 -6.42 -10.95
CA GLY A 157 -0.40 -6.78 -12.22
C GLY A 157 0.71 -5.80 -12.63
N TYR A 158 0.46 -4.50 -12.52
CA TYR A 158 1.47 -3.47 -12.83
C TYR A 158 2.56 -3.37 -11.77
N MET A 159 2.27 -3.55 -10.47
CA MET A 159 3.27 -3.60 -9.42
C MET A 159 4.26 -4.76 -9.59
N SER A 160 3.78 -5.92 -10.04
CA SER A 160 4.60 -7.12 -10.22
C SER A 160 5.62 -7.00 -11.35
N ARG A 161 5.47 -6.05 -12.27
CA ARG A 161 6.34 -5.89 -13.42
C ARG A 161 7.23 -4.65 -13.26
N PRO A 162 8.52 -4.81 -12.92
CA PRO A 162 9.47 -3.68 -12.86
C PRO A 162 9.56 -2.95 -14.19
N CYS A 163 9.78 -1.63 -14.11
CA CYS A 163 10.05 -0.82 -15.30
C CYS A 163 11.38 -1.16 -15.94
N ASP A 164 11.47 -0.97 -17.24
CA ASP A 164 12.68 -1.11 -18.03
C ASP A 164 12.74 -0.02 -19.12
N LYS A 165 13.74 -0.09 -20.02
CA LYS A 165 13.90 0.89 -21.11
C LYS A 165 12.74 0.91 -22.13
N TYR A 166 11.95 -0.15 -22.22
CA TYR A 166 10.81 -0.25 -23.14
C TYR A 166 9.47 0.03 -22.44
N PHE A 167 9.37 -0.33 -21.16
CA PHE A 167 8.20 -0.14 -20.32
C PHE A 167 8.56 0.81 -19.17
N THR A 168 8.57 2.11 -19.47
CA THR A 168 8.93 3.17 -18.49
C THR A 168 7.83 3.39 -17.47
N LEU A 169 8.16 4.11 -16.39
CA LEU A 169 7.18 4.49 -15.35
C LEU A 169 6.01 5.28 -15.95
N GLU A 170 6.29 6.24 -16.83
CA GLU A 170 5.27 7.07 -17.47
C GLU A 170 4.28 6.20 -18.27
N LYS A 171 4.78 5.21 -19.02
CA LYS A 171 3.94 4.24 -19.74
C LYS A 171 3.11 3.38 -18.77
N LYS A 172 3.72 2.94 -17.65
CA LYS A 172 3.04 2.16 -16.62
C LYS A 172 1.87 2.94 -16.03
N LEU A 173 2.11 4.17 -15.59
CA LEU A 173 1.10 5.04 -15.01
C LEU A 173 -0.02 5.33 -16.01
N ALA A 174 0.31 5.73 -17.24
CA ALA A 174 -0.67 6.02 -18.26
C ALA A 174 -1.56 4.80 -18.59
N ARG A 175 -0.97 3.61 -18.69
CA ARG A 175 -1.74 2.38 -18.96
C ARG A 175 -2.64 1.98 -17.82
N PHE A 176 -2.10 1.99 -16.59
CA PHE A 176 -2.89 1.70 -15.40
C PHE A 176 -4.09 2.66 -15.29
N LEU A 177 -3.84 3.97 -15.34
CA LEU A 177 -4.90 4.97 -15.23
C LEU A 177 -5.94 4.85 -16.35
N SER A 178 -5.52 4.62 -17.60
CA SER A 178 -6.47 4.42 -18.69
C SER A 178 -7.37 3.21 -18.47
N MET A 179 -6.84 2.11 -17.92
CA MET A 179 -7.63 0.90 -17.64
C MET A 179 -8.58 1.11 -16.47
N SER A 180 -8.11 1.67 -15.37
CA SER A 180 -8.93 1.87 -14.18
C SER A 180 -9.99 2.96 -14.38
N LEU A 181 -9.67 4.10 -15.00
CA LEU A 181 -10.66 5.16 -15.29
C LEU A 181 -11.74 4.67 -16.27
N ASN A 182 -11.40 3.78 -17.22
CA ASN A 182 -12.39 3.13 -18.06
C ASN A 182 -13.30 2.19 -17.27
N ALA A 183 -12.77 1.42 -16.33
CA ALA A 183 -13.57 0.53 -15.49
C ALA A 183 -14.62 1.30 -14.67
N TYR A 184 -14.27 2.52 -14.25
CA TYR A 184 -15.16 3.44 -13.53
C TYR A 184 -15.97 4.38 -14.42
N ALA A 185 -16.04 4.12 -15.72
CA ALA A 185 -16.83 4.87 -16.71
C ALA A 185 -16.54 6.38 -16.76
N VAL A 186 -15.35 6.81 -16.39
CA VAL A 186 -14.94 8.23 -16.50
C VAL A 186 -14.92 8.63 -17.98
N PRO A 187 -15.53 9.77 -18.39
CA PRO A 187 -15.57 10.20 -19.77
C PRO A 187 -14.19 10.37 -20.40
N ALA A 188 -14.00 10.00 -21.66
CA ALA A 188 -12.71 10.03 -22.34
C ALA A 188 -12.02 11.39 -22.33
N ALA A 189 -12.79 12.49 -22.44
CA ALA A 189 -12.26 13.85 -22.35
C ALA A 189 -11.65 14.14 -20.97
N GLU A 190 -12.29 13.69 -19.89
CA GLU A 190 -11.81 13.86 -18.53
C GLU A 190 -10.62 12.92 -18.25
N GLN A 191 -10.66 11.67 -18.72
CA GLN A 191 -9.51 10.77 -18.65
C GLN A 191 -8.25 11.43 -19.25
N LYS A 192 -8.40 12.06 -20.44
CA LYS A 192 -7.29 12.76 -21.07
C LYS A 192 -6.75 13.90 -20.18
N GLN A 193 -7.62 14.69 -19.57
CA GLN A 193 -7.21 15.77 -18.66
C GLN A 193 -6.46 15.24 -17.44
N VAL A 194 -6.93 14.13 -16.84
CA VAL A 194 -6.27 13.47 -15.71
C VAL A 194 -4.90 12.94 -16.11
N LEU A 195 -4.79 12.27 -17.25
CA LEU A 195 -3.50 11.76 -17.76
C LEU A 195 -2.51 12.89 -18.06
N ASP A 196 -2.98 13.96 -18.71
CA ASP A 196 -2.16 15.17 -18.99
C ASP A 196 -1.72 15.86 -17.67
N PHE A 197 -2.54 15.81 -16.62
CA PHE A 197 -2.20 16.32 -15.30
C PHE A 197 -1.08 15.50 -14.65
N ILE A 198 -1.24 14.18 -14.58
CA ILE A 198 -0.23 13.27 -14.00
C ILE A 198 1.10 13.36 -14.76
N ALA A 199 1.07 13.48 -16.09
CA ALA A 199 2.28 13.62 -16.91
C ALA A 199 3.09 14.89 -16.62
N ARG A 200 2.47 15.91 -16.04
CA ARG A 200 3.14 17.19 -15.66
C ARG A 200 3.70 17.19 -14.24
N LEU A 201 3.30 16.21 -13.41
CA LEU A 201 3.81 16.11 -12.04
C LEU A 201 5.19 15.44 -12.02
N ASP A 202 6.06 15.90 -11.13
CA ASP A 202 7.23 15.13 -10.75
C ASP A 202 6.82 14.04 -9.74
N ILE A 203 6.14 13.01 -10.28
CA ILE A 203 5.60 11.92 -9.47
C ILE A 203 6.70 11.15 -8.72
N ARG A 204 7.94 11.13 -9.24
CA ARG A 204 9.07 10.49 -8.57
C ARG A 204 9.48 11.25 -7.32
N ALA A 205 9.62 12.58 -7.41
CA ALA A 205 9.95 13.41 -6.25
C ALA A 205 8.86 13.33 -5.18
N ILE A 206 7.58 13.35 -5.59
CA ILE A 206 6.44 13.18 -4.69
C ILE A 206 6.50 11.81 -4.00
N ALA A 207 6.71 10.74 -4.75
CA ALA A 207 6.77 9.38 -4.19
C ALA A 207 7.97 9.18 -3.24
N VAL A 208 9.12 9.80 -3.51
CA VAL A 208 10.27 9.80 -2.59
C VAL A 208 9.90 10.45 -1.27
N GLN A 209 9.24 11.61 -1.30
CA GLN A 209 8.78 12.28 -0.08
C GLN A 209 7.77 11.43 0.68
N VAL A 210 6.78 10.85 0.00
CA VAL A 210 5.79 9.93 0.61
C VAL A 210 6.47 8.73 1.24
N MET A 211 7.44 8.13 0.55
CA MET A 211 8.19 6.99 1.08
C MET A 211 8.94 7.34 2.38
N GLN A 212 9.58 8.50 2.43
CA GLN A 212 10.27 8.97 3.63
C GLN A 212 9.30 9.19 4.80
N GLU A 213 8.15 9.83 4.54
CA GLU A 213 7.13 10.04 5.58
C GLU A 213 6.50 8.71 6.04
N LEU A 214 6.22 7.79 5.11
CA LEU A 214 5.73 6.45 5.44
C LEU A 214 6.72 5.71 6.35
N PHE A 215 8.00 5.70 6.03
CA PHE A 215 9.00 5.02 6.84
C PHE A 215 9.17 5.66 8.23
N LYS A 216 9.12 6.99 8.32
CA LYS A 216 9.12 7.70 9.62
C LYS A 216 7.91 7.31 10.45
N ALA A 217 6.71 7.31 9.83
CA ALA A 217 5.47 6.96 10.51
C ALA A 217 5.48 5.50 11.00
N LEU A 218 5.98 4.56 10.18
CA LEU A 218 6.15 3.16 10.55
C LEU A 218 7.16 3.01 11.70
N ALA A 219 8.31 3.68 11.62
CA ALA A 219 9.33 3.65 12.66
C ALA A 219 8.79 4.17 14.01
N MET A 220 8.03 5.25 13.99
CA MET A 220 7.37 5.78 15.19
C MET A 220 6.29 4.82 15.70
N ARG A 221 5.42 4.33 14.82
CA ARG A 221 4.31 3.45 15.20
C ARG A 221 4.77 2.14 15.81
N PHE A 222 5.81 1.54 15.23
CA PHE A 222 6.32 0.22 15.61
C PHE A 222 7.62 0.28 16.43
N SER A 223 8.08 1.48 16.82
CA SER A 223 9.19 1.71 17.77
C SER A 223 10.51 1.08 17.34
N PHE A 224 10.98 1.31 16.11
CA PHE A 224 12.30 0.88 15.63
C PHE A 224 13.09 2.06 15.04
N PRO A 225 14.45 1.98 15.02
CA PRO A 225 15.25 2.99 14.36
C PRO A 225 15.08 2.92 12.84
N LEU A 226 15.05 4.09 12.18
CA LEU A 226 14.99 4.13 10.72
C LEU A 226 16.19 3.41 10.10
N PRO A 227 15.99 2.56 9.08
CA PRO A 227 17.09 1.95 8.31
C PRO A 227 17.99 3.03 7.70
N ASP A 228 19.31 2.77 7.64
CA ASP A 228 20.26 3.74 7.08
C ASP A 228 20.00 4.05 5.60
N SER A 229 19.43 3.10 4.86
CA SER A 229 18.99 3.26 3.47
C SER A 229 17.86 4.29 3.26
N VAL A 230 17.24 4.78 4.32
CA VAL A 230 16.12 5.74 4.29
C VAL A 230 16.54 7.12 4.83
N LYS A 231 17.73 7.20 5.45
CA LYS A 231 18.25 8.46 6.01
C LYS A 231 18.92 9.38 4.98
N ALA A 232 19.10 8.90 3.75
CA ALA A 232 19.80 9.61 2.66
C ALA A 232 18.83 10.33 1.73
#